data_e9d2525953cc163e0f1c294a976f45ff
#
_entry.id   e9d2525953cc163e0f1c294a976f45ff
#
_cell.length_a   1.000
_cell.length_b   1.000
_cell.length_c   1.000
_cell.angle_alpha   90.00
_cell.angle_beta   90.00
_cell.angle_gamma   90.00
#
_symmetry.space_group_name_H-M   'P 1'
#
loop_
_entity.id
_entity.type
_entity.pdbx_description
1 polymer ?
#
loop_
_entity_poly.entity_id
_entity_poly.type
_entity_poly.pdbx_seq_one_letter_code
_entity_poly.pdbx_strand_id
1 'polypeptide(L)'
;TGMGMDVPAISAAIRAVAPDCIIVIDGIQHAAHGQIDIASYDVDGYVISPYKMFSRHGYGLAWISDRMTGLEHDALVGGPEDNWELGTRDTGAYATLSDVADYLEWLGSQVSDSTDRRARFEAAGAAIHQHEKDLTDAMIHGTGNLPGLASMPRVTIIGGVDNPAREGLVSLYVEGMPSAELVTTFNQEGIRTHL
;
A
#
# COMPACT_ATOMS: atom_id res chain seq x y z
N THR A 1 1.53 5.62 -9.29
CA THR A 1 0.37 5.80 -10.20
C THR A 1 -0.98 5.75 -9.47
N GLY A 2 -1.04 5.19 -8.26
CA GLY A 2 -2.27 5.03 -7.47
C GLY A 2 -3.16 3.88 -7.93
N MET A 3 -2.60 2.90 -8.66
CA MET A 3 -3.34 1.71 -9.11
C MET A 3 -2.91 0.49 -8.30
N GLY A 4 -3.87 -0.21 -7.71
CA GLY A 4 -3.67 -1.54 -7.15
C GLY A 4 -3.34 -2.55 -8.24
N MET A 5 -2.43 -3.47 -7.94
CA MET A 5 -2.01 -4.53 -8.85
C MET A 5 -2.75 -5.83 -8.52
N ASP A 6 -3.21 -6.54 -9.54
CA ASP A 6 -3.76 -7.89 -9.37
C ASP A 6 -2.62 -8.90 -9.15
N VAL A 7 -2.16 -8.99 -7.90
CA VAL A 7 -1.03 -9.86 -7.52
C VAL A 7 -1.31 -11.33 -7.84
N PRO A 8 -2.50 -11.90 -7.55
CA PRO A 8 -2.82 -13.27 -7.94
C PRO A 8 -2.69 -13.52 -9.43
N ALA A 9 -3.23 -12.65 -10.28
CA ALA A 9 -3.14 -12.83 -11.74
C ALA A 9 -1.70 -12.68 -12.25
N ILE A 10 -0.92 -11.74 -11.68
CA ILE A 10 0.48 -11.53 -12.05
C ILE A 10 1.33 -12.73 -11.64
N SER A 11 1.20 -13.22 -10.40
CA SER A 11 1.95 -14.38 -9.92
C SER A 11 1.61 -15.63 -10.75
N ALA A 12 0.33 -15.86 -11.04
CA ALA A 12 -0.08 -16.97 -11.88
C ALA A 12 0.53 -16.90 -13.31
N ALA A 13 0.57 -15.71 -13.91
CA ALA A 13 1.20 -15.51 -15.21
C ALA A 13 2.72 -15.79 -15.20
N ILE A 14 3.42 -15.36 -14.13
CA ILE A 14 4.85 -15.65 -13.95
C ILE A 14 5.07 -17.15 -13.77
N ARG A 15 4.29 -17.81 -12.90
CA ARG A 15 4.40 -19.25 -12.63
C ARG A 15 4.15 -20.10 -13.87
N ALA A 16 3.27 -19.65 -14.76
CA ALA A 16 2.99 -20.37 -16.02
C ALA A 16 4.21 -20.45 -16.95
N VAL A 17 5.11 -19.50 -16.92
CA VAL A 17 6.31 -19.45 -17.78
C VAL A 17 7.60 -19.75 -17.03
N ALA A 18 7.64 -19.50 -15.73
CA ALA A 18 8.81 -19.68 -14.86
C ALA A 18 8.37 -20.20 -13.48
N PRO A 19 8.01 -21.50 -13.35
CA PRO A 19 7.44 -22.07 -12.12
C PRO A 19 8.39 -21.95 -10.91
N ASP A 20 9.70 -21.93 -11.16
CA ASP A 20 10.72 -21.83 -10.11
C ASP A 20 11.16 -20.39 -9.80
N CYS A 21 10.59 -19.39 -10.45
CA CYS A 21 10.91 -18.00 -10.18
C CYS A 21 10.57 -17.62 -8.72
N ILE A 22 11.46 -16.94 -8.02
CA ILE A 22 11.16 -16.31 -6.74
C ILE A 22 10.43 -15.00 -7.00
N ILE A 23 9.24 -14.85 -6.40
CA ILE A 23 8.38 -13.68 -6.57
C ILE A 23 8.31 -12.92 -5.26
N VAL A 24 8.83 -11.70 -5.24
CA VAL A 24 8.76 -10.79 -4.09
C VAL A 24 7.95 -9.56 -4.47
N ILE A 25 6.97 -9.23 -3.65
CA ILE A 25 6.09 -8.07 -3.85
C ILE A 25 6.54 -6.93 -2.95
N ASP A 26 6.80 -5.78 -3.55
CA ASP A 26 6.91 -4.52 -2.83
C ASP A 26 5.49 -3.97 -2.59
N GLY A 27 4.95 -4.25 -1.41
CA GLY A 27 3.63 -3.82 -0.98
C GLY A 27 3.64 -2.53 -0.15
N ILE A 28 4.76 -1.80 -0.14
CA ILE A 28 4.98 -0.64 0.74
C ILE A 28 3.90 0.43 0.57
N GLN A 29 3.42 0.70 -0.62
CA GLN A 29 2.34 1.65 -0.84
C GLN A 29 0.96 1.01 -0.58
N HIS A 30 0.73 -0.19 -1.11
CA HIS A 30 -0.56 -0.87 -1.02
C HIS A 30 -1.00 -1.12 0.43
N ALA A 31 -0.06 -1.42 1.32
CA ALA A 31 -0.34 -1.78 2.72
C ALA A 31 -1.18 -0.75 3.49
N ALA A 32 -1.11 0.54 3.12
CA ALA A 32 -1.89 1.61 3.74
C ALA A 32 -3.29 1.77 3.14
N HIS A 33 -3.52 1.28 1.92
CA HIS A 33 -4.69 1.60 1.10
C HIS A 33 -5.58 0.39 0.80
N GLY A 34 -5.02 -0.82 0.86
CA GLY A 34 -5.71 -2.05 0.47
C GLY A 34 -5.57 -3.17 1.48
N GLN A 35 -6.28 -4.26 1.21
CA GLN A 35 -6.16 -5.46 2.01
C GLN A 35 -5.06 -6.36 1.47
N ILE A 36 -4.26 -6.92 2.38
CA ILE A 36 -3.20 -7.88 2.06
C ILE A 36 -3.68 -9.27 2.45
N ASP A 37 -3.80 -10.16 1.46
CA ASP A 37 -4.11 -11.58 1.67
C ASP A 37 -3.03 -12.46 1.03
N ILE A 38 -1.90 -12.58 1.71
CA ILE A 38 -0.73 -13.31 1.24
C ILE A 38 -1.08 -14.77 0.89
N ALA A 39 -2.04 -15.37 1.59
CA ALA A 39 -2.45 -16.74 1.34
C ALA A 39 -3.04 -16.95 -0.07
N SER A 40 -3.56 -15.89 -0.70
CA SER A 40 -4.11 -15.93 -2.06
C SER A 40 -3.11 -15.55 -3.15
N TYR A 41 -1.88 -15.13 -2.80
CA TYR A 41 -0.99 -14.45 -3.76
C TYR A 41 -0.02 -15.37 -4.50
N ASP A 42 0.23 -16.58 -4.07
CA ASP A 42 1.26 -17.49 -4.64
C ASP A 42 2.62 -16.78 -4.88
N VAL A 43 3.10 -16.09 -3.86
CA VAL A 43 4.35 -15.34 -3.87
C VAL A 43 5.32 -15.90 -2.81
N ASP A 44 6.61 -15.56 -2.93
CA ASP A 44 7.64 -16.02 -2.01
C ASP A 44 8.03 -14.97 -0.98
N GLY A 45 7.73 -13.70 -1.24
CA GLY A 45 7.97 -12.62 -0.31
C GLY A 45 7.01 -11.45 -0.48
N TYR A 46 6.72 -10.76 0.62
CA TYR A 46 5.91 -9.55 0.63
C TYR A 46 6.49 -8.57 1.65
N VAL A 47 6.82 -7.36 1.22
CA VAL A 47 7.46 -6.35 2.08
C VAL A 47 6.60 -5.13 2.27
N ILE A 48 6.62 -4.57 3.48
CA ILE A 48 5.91 -3.34 3.84
C ILE A 48 6.78 -2.40 4.66
N SER A 49 6.44 -1.12 4.64
CA SER A 49 7.01 -0.11 5.53
C SER A 49 5.92 0.41 6.48
N PRO A 50 5.90 -0.01 7.74
CA PRO A 50 4.80 0.27 8.65
C PRO A 50 4.56 1.75 8.94
N TYR A 51 5.54 2.64 8.70
CA TYR A 51 5.32 4.08 8.86
C TYR A 51 4.21 4.62 7.92
N LYS A 52 3.90 3.92 6.82
CA LYS A 52 2.77 4.25 5.94
C LYS A 52 1.44 3.72 6.47
N MET A 53 1.49 2.87 7.50
CA MET A 53 0.34 2.27 8.17
C MET A 53 0.23 2.78 9.62
N PHE A 54 0.34 4.09 9.83
CA PHE A 54 0.22 4.74 11.15
C PHE A 54 1.34 4.46 12.16
N SER A 55 2.38 3.69 11.81
CA SER A 55 3.52 3.40 12.68
C SER A 55 4.64 4.43 12.50
N ARG A 56 5.73 4.28 13.24
CA ARG A 56 6.91 5.15 13.15
C ARG A 56 7.84 4.76 11.99
N HIS A 57 8.71 5.67 11.61
CA HIS A 57 9.82 5.41 10.68
C HIS A 57 10.90 4.52 11.31
N GLY A 58 11.76 3.97 10.44
CA GLY A 58 13.02 3.35 10.83
C GLY A 58 13.00 1.83 10.86
N TYR A 59 11.94 1.17 10.39
CA TYR A 59 11.89 -0.27 10.22
C TYR A 59 11.00 -0.69 9.06
N GLY A 60 11.20 -1.91 8.59
CA GLY A 60 10.37 -2.58 7.61
C GLY A 60 9.95 -3.95 8.12
N LEU A 61 8.96 -4.54 7.48
CA LEU A 61 8.54 -5.92 7.72
C LEU A 61 8.54 -6.66 6.40
N ALA A 62 8.98 -7.91 6.46
CA ALA A 62 8.89 -8.84 5.36
C ALA A 62 8.20 -10.13 5.83
N TRP A 63 7.24 -10.59 5.06
CA TRP A 63 6.82 -11.98 5.10
C TRP A 63 7.61 -12.73 4.02
N ILE A 64 8.15 -13.90 4.35
CA ILE A 64 8.86 -14.77 3.41
C ILE A 64 8.34 -16.20 3.53
N SER A 65 8.25 -16.90 2.40
CA SER A 65 7.79 -18.29 2.33
C SER A 65 8.87 -19.27 2.78
N ASP A 66 8.46 -20.49 3.14
CA ASP A 66 9.42 -21.58 3.45
C ASP A 66 10.37 -21.87 2.27
N ARG A 67 9.91 -21.68 1.05
CA ARG A 67 10.71 -21.81 -0.15
C ARG A 67 11.83 -20.77 -0.22
N MET A 68 11.55 -19.54 0.21
CA MET A 68 12.54 -18.47 0.24
C MET A 68 13.49 -18.61 1.44
N THR A 69 12.99 -19.02 2.60
CA THR A 69 13.84 -19.23 3.79
C THR A 69 14.88 -20.34 3.61
N GLY A 70 14.63 -21.28 2.72
CA GLY A 70 15.58 -22.35 2.37
C GLY A 70 16.72 -21.94 1.42
N LEU A 71 16.72 -20.70 0.93
CA LEU A 71 17.78 -20.19 0.06
C LEU A 71 19.01 -19.76 0.87
N GLU A 72 20.19 -19.90 0.26
CA GLU A 72 21.42 -19.35 0.83
C GLU A 72 21.31 -17.82 0.93
N HIS A 73 21.64 -17.28 2.09
CA HIS A 73 21.57 -15.84 2.37
C HIS A 73 22.69 -15.42 3.34
N ASP A 74 22.95 -14.12 3.39
CA ASP A 74 23.88 -13.57 4.37
C ASP A 74 23.34 -13.77 5.79
N ALA A 75 24.20 -14.13 6.72
CA ALA A 75 23.87 -14.33 8.12
C ALA A 75 24.89 -13.67 9.04
N LEU A 76 24.46 -13.31 10.25
CA LEU A 76 25.38 -12.83 11.29
C LEU A 76 26.24 -13.97 11.80
N VAL A 77 27.55 -13.73 11.98
CA VAL A 77 28.48 -14.72 12.50
C VAL A 77 28.03 -15.14 13.91
N GLY A 78 27.75 -16.45 14.07
CA GLY A 78 27.25 -17.00 15.32
C GLY A 78 25.76 -16.77 15.59
N GLY A 79 25.03 -16.22 14.64
CA GLY A 79 23.57 -16.15 14.67
C GLY A 79 22.89 -17.46 14.28
N PRO A 80 21.57 -17.60 14.52
CA PRO A 80 20.80 -18.74 14.02
C PRO A 80 20.86 -18.80 12.48
N GLU A 81 20.89 -20.01 11.91
CA GLU A 81 20.98 -20.22 10.46
C GLU A 81 19.74 -19.72 9.69
N ASP A 82 18.59 -19.68 10.35
CA ASP A 82 17.31 -19.23 9.80
C ASP A 82 17.02 -17.73 10.04
N ASN A 83 18.00 -16.98 10.56
CA ASN A 83 17.82 -15.57 10.87
C ASN A 83 18.17 -14.68 9.65
N TRP A 84 17.15 -14.13 9.01
CA TRP A 84 17.27 -13.20 7.89
C TRP A 84 17.56 -11.75 8.30
N GLU A 85 17.57 -11.44 9.60
CA GLU A 85 17.88 -10.11 10.09
C GLU A 85 19.37 -9.92 10.31
N LEU A 86 19.99 -8.97 9.64
CA LEU A 86 21.43 -8.69 9.70
C LEU A 86 21.82 -7.61 10.72
N GLY A 87 20.94 -7.30 11.67
CA GLY A 87 21.21 -6.25 12.64
C GLY A 87 20.50 -6.44 13.97
N THR A 88 20.75 -5.51 14.89
CA THR A 88 20.05 -5.46 16.17
C THR A 88 18.59 -5.04 15.94
N ARG A 89 17.67 -5.83 16.46
CA ARG A 89 16.23 -5.52 16.41
C ARG A 89 15.89 -4.28 17.23
N ASP A 90 15.13 -3.38 16.63
CA ASP A 90 14.50 -2.30 17.37
C ASP A 90 13.15 -2.77 17.96
N THR A 91 13.22 -3.28 19.19
CA THR A 91 12.02 -3.79 19.88
C THR A 91 10.95 -2.74 20.06
N GLY A 92 11.33 -1.45 20.21
CA GLY A 92 10.39 -0.33 20.27
C GLY A 92 9.63 -0.12 18.96
N ALA A 93 10.26 -0.38 17.80
CA ALA A 93 9.61 -0.32 16.51
C ALA A 93 8.53 -1.41 16.37
N TYR A 94 8.87 -2.65 16.75
CA TYR A 94 7.90 -3.75 16.71
C TYR A 94 6.74 -3.56 17.70
N ALA A 95 6.99 -2.96 18.87
CA ALA A 95 5.93 -2.58 19.80
C ALA A 95 4.93 -1.61 19.16
N THR A 96 5.41 -0.60 18.40
CA THR A 96 4.49 0.31 17.69
C THR A 96 3.64 -0.38 16.63
N LEU A 97 4.10 -1.49 16.05
CA LEU A 97 3.26 -2.29 15.14
C LEU A 97 2.11 -2.98 15.88
N SER A 98 2.36 -3.45 17.11
CA SER A 98 1.29 -4.01 17.95
C SER A 98 0.21 -2.96 18.24
N ASP A 99 0.60 -1.73 18.55
CA ASP A 99 -0.32 -0.62 18.76
C ASP A 99 -1.14 -0.28 17.48
N VAL A 100 -0.50 -0.37 16.30
CA VAL A 100 -1.20 -0.22 15.02
C VAL A 100 -2.23 -1.33 14.81
N ALA A 101 -1.88 -2.57 15.15
CA ALA A 101 -2.81 -3.69 15.06
C ALA A 101 -4.02 -3.49 16.01
N ASP A 102 -3.79 -3.02 17.22
CA ASP A 102 -4.85 -2.70 18.18
C ASP A 102 -5.73 -1.54 17.70
N TYR A 103 -5.12 -0.51 17.08
CA TYR A 103 -5.86 0.58 16.44
C TYR A 103 -6.75 0.09 15.29
N LEU A 104 -6.25 -0.77 14.41
CA LEU A 104 -7.04 -1.32 13.30
C LEU A 104 -8.17 -2.23 13.81
N GLU A 105 -7.93 -3.02 14.87
CA GLU A 105 -8.98 -3.80 15.52
C GLU A 105 -10.07 -2.90 16.12
N TRP A 106 -9.66 -1.83 16.81
CA TRP A 106 -10.59 -0.84 17.33
C TRP A 106 -11.39 -0.17 16.21
N LEU A 107 -10.73 0.28 15.14
CA LEU A 107 -11.41 0.90 13.98
C LEU A 107 -12.43 -0.07 13.36
N GLY A 108 -12.06 -1.33 13.19
CA GLY A 108 -12.96 -2.36 12.68
C GLY A 108 -14.17 -2.59 13.59
N SER A 109 -13.99 -2.47 14.89
CA SER A 109 -15.11 -2.58 15.86
C SER A 109 -16.10 -1.39 15.78
N GLN A 110 -15.71 -0.27 15.16
CA GLN A 110 -16.62 0.87 14.96
C GLN A 110 -17.53 0.69 13.72
N VAL A 111 -17.18 -0.24 12.84
CA VAL A 111 -17.87 -0.46 11.56
C VAL A 111 -18.37 -1.90 11.37
N SER A 112 -18.12 -2.78 12.33
CA SER A 112 -18.53 -4.19 12.31
C SER A 112 -18.87 -4.69 13.72
N ASP A 113 -19.93 -5.47 13.83
CA ASP A 113 -20.34 -6.14 15.09
C ASP A 113 -19.52 -7.43 15.36
N SER A 114 -18.60 -7.82 14.48
CA SER A 114 -17.79 -9.01 14.65
C SER A 114 -16.90 -8.91 15.89
N THR A 115 -16.73 -10.02 16.61
CA THR A 115 -15.76 -10.17 17.70
C THR A 115 -14.46 -10.84 17.25
N ASP A 116 -14.43 -11.35 16.01
CA ASP A 116 -13.24 -11.95 15.43
C ASP A 116 -12.26 -10.87 15.00
N ARG A 117 -11.00 -11.01 15.43
CA ARG A 117 -9.94 -10.01 15.19
C ARG A 117 -9.63 -9.83 13.70
N ARG A 118 -9.58 -10.93 12.95
CA ARG A 118 -9.31 -10.89 11.50
C ARG A 118 -10.46 -10.18 10.76
N ALA A 119 -11.69 -10.50 11.08
CA ALA A 119 -12.85 -9.84 10.49
C ALA A 119 -12.89 -8.34 10.81
N ARG A 120 -12.45 -7.91 12.00
CA ARG A 120 -12.31 -6.49 12.34
C ARG A 120 -11.22 -5.81 11.51
N PHE A 121 -10.07 -6.44 11.28
CA PHE A 121 -9.04 -5.90 10.40
C PHE A 121 -9.56 -5.72 8.97
N GLU A 122 -10.27 -6.70 8.45
CA GLU A 122 -10.88 -6.62 7.12
C GLU A 122 -11.92 -5.50 7.04
N ALA A 123 -12.75 -5.33 8.06
CA ALA A 123 -13.72 -4.25 8.15
C ALA A 123 -13.04 -2.87 8.24
N ALA A 124 -11.96 -2.74 8.99
CA ALA A 124 -11.16 -1.51 9.06
C ALA A 124 -10.55 -1.17 7.70
N GLY A 125 -9.92 -2.14 7.04
CA GLY A 125 -9.34 -1.96 5.71
C GLY A 125 -10.38 -1.56 4.67
N ALA A 126 -11.56 -2.20 4.68
CA ALA A 126 -12.67 -1.84 3.80
C ALA A 126 -13.18 -0.41 4.05
N ALA A 127 -13.28 0.02 5.32
CA ALA A 127 -13.70 1.38 5.66
C ALA A 127 -12.67 2.44 5.23
N ILE A 128 -11.38 2.18 5.41
CA ILE A 128 -10.30 3.05 4.92
C ILE A 128 -10.37 3.17 3.40
N HIS A 129 -10.43 2.04 2.70
CA HIS A 129 -10.50 2.01 1.24
C HIS A 129 -11.72 2.78 0.71
N GLN A 130 -12.91 2.58 1.31
CA GLN A 130 -14.11 3.31 0.91
C GLN A 130 -13.97 4.81 1.13
N HIS A 131 -13.42 5.22 2.27
CA HIS A 131 -13.20 6.64 2.57
C HIS A 131 -12.23 7.28 1.56
N GLU A 132 -11.11 6.61 1.25
CA GLU A 132 -10.16 7.10 0.24
C GLU A 132 -10.78 7.15 -1.16
N LYS A 133 -11.61 6.17 -1.49
CA LYS A 133 -12.37 6.17 -2.74
C LYS A 133 -13.30 7.39 -2.82
N ASP A 134 -14.05 7.68 -1.79
CA ASP A 134 -14.96 8.82 -1.76
C ASP A 134 -14.20 10.15 -1.94
N LEU A 135 -13.01 10.27 -1.32
CA LEU A 135 -12.15 11.45 -1.47
C LEU A 135 -11.56 11.57 -2.89
N THR A 136 -11.08 10.47 -3.46
CA THR A 136 -10.55 10.47 -4.83
C THR A 136 -11.63 10.69 -5.87
N ASP A 137 -12.83 10.13 -5.68
CA ASP A 137 -13.99 10.37 -6.54
C ASP A 137 -14.40 11.85 -6.48
N ALA A 138 -14.44 12.46 -5.30
CA ALA A 138 -14.73 13.88 -5.15
C ALA A 138 -13.67 14.76 -5.84
N MET A 139 -12.39 14.40 -5.76
CA MET A 139 -11.32 15.11 -6.45
C MET A 139 -11.43 14.97 -7.98
N ILE A 140 -11.72 13.76 -8.48
CA ILE A 140 -11.77 13.46 -9.92
C ILE A 140 -13.04 14.01 -10.56
N HIS A 141 -14.20 13.78 -9.96
CA HIS A 141 -15.51 14.10 -10.55
C HIS A 141 -16.10 15.41 -10.04
N GLY A 142 -15.57 15.93 -8.93
CA GLY A 142 -16.09 17.12 -8.26
C GLY A 142 -17.15 16.82 -7.21
N THR A 143 -17.58 17.86 -6.51
CA THR A 143 -18.60 17.75 -5.47
C THR A 143 -19.45 19.03 -5.40
N GLY A 144 -20.76 18.88 -5.33
CA GLY A 144 -21.67 20.03 -5.34
C GLY A 144 -21.48 20.92 -6.57
N ASN A 145 -21.06 22.18 -6.34
CA ASN A 145 -20.79 23.14 -7.40
C ASN A 145 -19.30 23.21 -7.81
N LEU A 146 -18.44 22.42 -7.22
CA LEU A 146 -17.01 22.40 -7.52
C LEU A 146 -16.74 21.38 -8.63
N PRO A 147 -16.15 21.80 -9.77
CA PRO A 147 -15.81 20.89 -10.85
C PRO A 147 -14.66 19.99 -10.42
N GLY A 148 -14.69 18.72 -10.85
CA GLY A 148 -13.59 17.78 -10.64
C GLY A 148 -12.49 17.91 -11.69
N LEU A 149 -11.34 17.29 -11.40
CA LEU A 149 -10.16 17.28 -12.28
C LEU A 149 -10.48 16.74 -13.69
N ALA A 150 -11.38 15.75 -13.79
CA ALA A 150 -11.78 15.16 -15.08
C ALA A 150 -12.49 16.16 -16.03
N SER A 151 -13.08 17.23 -15.50
CA SER A 151 -13.74 18.29 -16.29
C SER A 151 -12.80 19.42 -16.68
N MET A 152 -11.58 19.46 -16.16
CA MET A 152 -10.63 20.54 -16.40
C MET A 152 -9.92 20.36 -17.74
N PRO A 153 -9.90 21.39 -18.61
CA PRO A 153 -9.15 21.32 -19.86
C PRO A 153 -7.67 21.07 -19.61
N ARG A 154 -7.03 20.27 -20.45
CA ARG A 154 -5.60 19.95 -20.39
C ARG A 154 -5.18 19.06 -19.20
N VAL A 155 -6.07 18.65 -18.31
CA VAL A 155 -5.78 17.71 -17.22
C VAL A 155 -5.98 16.27 -17.72
N THR A 156 -4.97 15.45 -17.55
CA THR A 156 -5.07 14.01 -17.78
C THR A 156 -4.79 13.26 -16.49
N ILE A 157 -5.70 12.38 -16.09
CA ILE A 157 -5.58 11.55 -14.90
C ILE A 157 -4.95 10.21 -15.30
N ILE A 158 -3.83 9.89 -14.70
CA ILE A 158 -3.12 8.63 -14.94
C ILE A 158 -3.94 7.47 -14.40
N GLY A 159 -4.09 6.42 -15.19
CA GLY A 159 -4.91 5.25 -14.86
C GLY A 159 -6.41 5.39 -15.18
N GLY A 160 -6.82 6.54 -15.75
CA GLY A 160 -8.22 6.80 -16.11
C GLY A 160 -9.06 7.35 -14.96
N VAL A 161 -10.23 7.87 -15.29
CA VAL A 161 -11.14 8.54 -14.32
C VAL A 161 -11.98 7.53 -13.52
N ASP A 162 -12.44 6.46 -14.15
CA ASP A 162 -13.37 5.46 -13.59
C ASP A 162 -12.67 4.11 -13.42
N ASN A 163 -11.46 4.08 -12.87
CA ASN A 163 -10.71 2.85 -12.69
C ASN A 163 -10.96 2.24 -11.29
N PRO A 164 -11.58 1.04 -11.21
CA PRO A 164 -11.90 0.39 -9.94
C PRO A 164 -10.65 -0.07 -9.16
N ALA A 165 -9.48 -0.17 -9.82
CA ALA A 165 -8.22 -0.49 -9.15
C ALA A 165 -7.52 0.74 -8.55
N ARG A 166 -8.16 1.93 -8.60
CA ARG A 166 -7.60 3.13 -7.97
C ARG A 166 -7.68 3.04 -6.45
N GLU A 167 -6.56 3.33 -5.82
CA GLU A 167 -6.42 3.50 -4.38
C GLU A 167 -6.37 5.00 -4.01
N GLY A 168 -6.07 5.34 -2.77
CA GLY A 168 -6.11 6.69 -2.21
C GLY A 168 -5.11 7.71 -2.81
N LEU A 169 -4.77 7.59 -4.09
CA LEU A 169 -3.82 8.47 -4.77
C LEU A 169 -4.26 8.82 -6.18
N VAL A 170 -4.19 10.10 -6.52
CA VAL A 170 -4.48 10.62 -7.87
C VAL A 170 -3.21 11.18 -8.49
N SER A 171 -2.72 10.53 -9.54
CA SER A 171 -1.62 11.03 -10.37
C SER A 171 -2.18 11.71 -11.61
N LEU A 172 -1.66 12.89 -11.95
CA LEU A 172 -2.12 13.67 -13.10
C LEU A 172 -0.97 14.39 -13.78
N TYR A 173 -1.20 14.82 -15.00
CA TYR A 173 -0.39 15.86 -15.64
C TYR A 173 -1.28 16.91 -16.30
N VAL A 174 -0.72 18.11 -16.51
CA VAL A 174 -1.37 19.22 -17.19
C VAL A 174 -0.62 19.52 -18.47
N GLU A 175 -1.32 19.46 -19.61
CA GLU A 175 -0.71 19.74 -20.90
C GLU A 175 -0.08 21.14 -20.94
N GLY A 176 1.17 21.22 -21.38
CA GLY A 176 1.91 22.49 -21.48
C GLY A 176 2.44 23.04 -20.15
N MET A 177 2.32 22.30 -19.05
CA MET A 177 2.89 22.69 -17.74
C MET A 177 3.84 21.60 -17.23
N PRO A 178 5.12 21.89 -17.00
CA PRO A 178 6.06 20.95 -16.37
C PRO A 178 5.58 20.53 -14.97
N SER A 179 5.70 19.24 -14.62
CA SER A 179 5.26 18.74 -13.32
C SER A 179 5.90 19.45 -12.12
N ALA A 180 7.17 19.86 -12.25
CA ALA A 180 7.85 20.61 -11.19
C ALA A 180 7.23 22.01 -10.95
N GLU A 181 6.76 22.67 -12.01
CA GLU A 181 6.05 23.94 -11.93
C GLU A 181 4.68 23.76 -11.28
N LEU A 182 3.96 22.71 -11.68
CA LEU A 182 2.67 22.37 -11.10
C LEU A 182 2.77 22.09 -9.58
N VAL A 183 3.77 21.29 -9.17
CA VAL A 183 4.04 21.01 -7.75
C VAL A 183 4.38 22.28 -6.99
N THR A 184 5.20 23.17 -7.58
CA THR A 184 5.54 24.46 -6.97
C THR A 184 4.29 25.31 -6.75
N THR A 185 3.43 25.40 -7.76
CA THR A 185 2.17 26.18 -7.71
C THR A 185 1.24 25.63 -6.62
N PHE A 186 1.03 24.31 -6.57
CA PHE A 186 0.20 23.71 -5.54
C PHE A 186 0.75 23.95 -4.13
N ASN A 187 2.05 23.82 -3.94
CA ASN A 187 2.67 24.07 -2.63
C ASN A 187 2.55 25.53 -2.19
N GLN A 188 2.58 26.50 -3.11
CA GLN A 188 2.33 27.91 -2.81
C GLN A 188 0.89 28.17 -2.35
N GLU A 189 -0.07 27.42 -2.87
CA GLU A 189 -1.48 27.46 -2.47
C GLU A 189 -1.78 26.60 -1.23
N GLY A 190 -0.77 26.02 -0.58
CA GLY A 190 -0.91 25.17 0.61
C GLY A 190 -1.34 23.73 0.32
N ILE A 191 -1.33 23.30 -0.95
CA ILE A 191 -1.65 21.93 -1.37
C ILE A 191 -0.35 21.16 -1.56
N ARG A 192 -0.07 20.24 -0.64
CA ARG A 192 1.16 19.42 -0.71
C ARG A 192 1.04 18.33 -1.76
N THR A 193 1.92 18.37 -2.75
CA THR A 193 2.01 17.38 -3.82
C THR A 193 3.46 16.95 -4.05
N HIS A 194 3.65 15.88 -4.80
CA HIS A 194 4.96 15.33 -5.16
C HIS A 194 5.08 15.12 -6.67
N LEU A 195 6.33 15.11 -7.16
CA LEU A 195 6.69 14.73 -8.53
C LEU A 195 6.53 13.23 -8.75
#